data_b49e266da250eb35115121eaffe53db0
#
_entry.id   b49e266da250eb35115121eaffe53db0
#
_cell.length_a   1.000
_cell.length_b   1.000
_cell.length_c   1.000
_cell.angle_alpha   90.00
_cell.angle_beta   90.00
_cell.angle_gamma   90.00
#
_symmetry.space_group_name_H-M   'P 1'
#
loop_
_entity.id
_entity.type
_entity.pdbx_description
1 polymer ?
#
loop_
_entity_poly.entity_id
_entity_poly.type
_entity_poly.pdbx_seq_one_letter_code
_entity_poly.pdbx_strand_id
1 'polypeptide(L)'
;MPREVAVLVAVAVAVAIGFGVVAPAIPEFARSFGVGKTAAGAVISAFAFMRFVSALGGGKLVDAFGERIILSTGIGIVAVSTGLAGLSQNYEQLLILRGVGGVGSAMFTVSASSLLFRVVDGSSRGRATGLFQSGFLIGGLLGPLAGGFLTDYSLRLPFYVYAVSLIAAGSIGAIFLRSAAHRDPELQRTAPFDEQETVSKEVVATSLSEAFAHRGYRAAVIVNFAIGWALFGVRMSLIPLFVTEAMEQRVLWVGVGFLCSSLAQAGSLVFAGRFVDRVGRRPAMVIGSLVVALSLLSLALTTALPMFLLAMVASGVGGAFIGTAPGAVVGDVMKGRGGKVVAVFQMASDAGAIIGPLVAGWLADSISFSAAFAASAAVLFAATWTSWRMPETLAEVTDGYPDLTEEGEVQQR
;
A
#
# COMPACT_ATOMS: atom_id res chain seq x y z
N MET A 1 9.28 -2.55 -23.61
CA MET A 1 9.11 -3.11 -22.23
C MET A 1 9.36 -4.60 -22.29
N PRO A 2 10.17 -5.17 -21.40
CA PRO A 2 10.37 -6.61 -21.30
C PRO A 2 9.06 -7.37 -21.07
N ARG A 3 8.94 -8.57 -21.62
CA ARG A 3 7.76 -9.44 -21.46
C ARG A 3 7.47 -9.75 -19.98
N GLU A 4 8.50 -9.86 -19.17
CA GLU A 4 8.43 -10.12 -17.74
C GLU A 4 7.66 -9.03 -16.98
N VAL A 5 7.80 -7.76 -17.40
CA VAL A 5 7.03 -6.64 -16.80
C VAL A 5 5.53 -6.81 -17.06
N ALA A 6 5.15 -7.18 -18.28
CA ALA A 6 3.74 -7.41 -18.61
C ALA A 6 3.16 -8.59 -17.80
N VAL A 7 3.94 -9.66 -17.62
CA VAL A 7 3.53 -10.80 -16.78
C VAL A 7 3.38 -10.39 -15.31
N LEU A 8 4.32 -9.61 -14.76
CA LEU A 8 4.22 -9.09 -13.38
C LEU A 8 2.99 -8.18 -13.21
N VAL A 9 2.68 -7.34 -14.19
CA VAL A 9 1.47 -6.50 -14.16
C VAL A 9 0.20 -7.37 -14.17
N ALA A 10 0.13 -8.39 -15.02
CA ALA A 10 -1.02 -9.31 -15.06
C ALA A 10 -1.19 -10.06 -13.73
N VAL A 11 -0.10 -10.53 -13.14
CA VAL A 11 -0.09 -11.15 -11.81
C VAL A 11 -0.57 -10.16 -10.74
N ALA A 12 -0.07 -8.92 -10.76
CA ALA A 12 -0.48 -7.88 -9.82
C ALA A 12 -1.97 -7.55 -9.92
N VAL A 13 -2.51 -7.45 -11.15
CA VAL A 13 -3.96 -7.25 -11.39
C VAL A 13 -4.77 -8.40 -10.78
N ALA A 14 -4.41 -9.65 -11.06
CA ALA A 14 -5.13 -10.81 -10.56
C ALA A 14 -5.10 -10.91 -9.02
N VAL A 15 -3.91 -10.67 -8.41
CA VAL A 15 -3.75 -10.63 -6.94
C VAL A 15 -4.60 -9.52 -6.33
N ALA A 16 -4.59 -8.33 -6.95
CA ALA A 16 -5.30 -7.16 -6.42
C ALA A 16 -6.82 -7.27 -6.56
N ILE A 17 -7.32 -7.80 -7.68
CA ILE A 17 -8.76 -8.08 -7.86
C ILE A 17 -9.21 -9.06 -6.78
N GLY A 18 -8.50 -10.16 -6.61
CA GLY A 18 -8.86 -11.17 -5.63
C GLY A 18 -8.79 -10.66 -4.19
N PHE A 19 -7.76 -9.87 -3.84
CA PHE A 19 -7.69 -9.22 -2.54
C PHE A 19 -8.88 -8.26 -2.32
N GLY A 20 -9.23 -7.46 -3.33
CA GLY A 20 -10.38 -6.58 -3.28
C GLY A 20 -11.70 -7.34 -3.09
N VAL A 21 -11.83 -8.52 -3.70
CA VAL A 21 -13.01 -9.39 -3.57
C VAL A 21 -13.15 -9.89 -2.12
N VAL A 22 -12.07 -10.30 -1.47
CA VAL A 22 -12.16 -10.87 -0.12
C VAL A 22 -12.23 -9.78 0.98
N ALA A 23 -11.80 -8.56 0.69
CA ALA A 23 -11.67 -7.50 1.70
C ALA A 23 -12.96 -7.21 2.49
N PRO A 24 -14.15 -7.04 1.87
CA PRO A 24 -15.37 -6.79 2.62
C PRO A 24 -15.85 -8.02 3.43
N ALA A 25 -15.48 -9.24 3.01
CA ALA A 25 -15.92 -10.45 3.65
C ALA A 25 -15.15 -10.80 4.95
N ILE A 26 -13.88 -10.37 5.07
CA ILE A 26 -13.01 -10.78 6.19
C ILE A 26 -13.60 -10.43 7.55
N PRO A 27 -13.96 -9.17 7.85
CA PRO A 27 -14.48 -8.83 9.17
C PRO A 27 -15.86 -9.43 9.42
N GLU A 28 -16.73 -9.53 8.42
CA GLU A 28 -18.03 -10.14 8.49
C GLU A 28 -17.93 -11.65 8.81
N PHE A 29 -17.02 -12.35 8.13
CA PHE A 29 -16.79 -13.77 8.38
C PHE A 29 -16.20 -14.01 9.77
N ALA A 30 -15.29 -13.14 10.25
CA ALA A 30 -14.80 -13.24 11.63
C ALA A 30 -15.95 -13.05 12.64
N ARG A 31 -16.81 -12.05 12.43
CA ARG A 31 -18.00 -11.80 13.28
C ARG A 31 -18.98 -12.96 13.31
N SER A 32 -19.09 -13.74 12.23
CA SER A 32 -19.98 -14.91 12.20
C SER A 32 -19.60 -16.01 13.20
N PHE A 33 -18.38 -15.99 13.75
CA PHE A 33 -17.94 -16.86 14.86
C PHE A 33 -18.30 -16.32 16.25
N GLY A 34 -19.06 -15.22 16.36
CA GLY A 34 -19.50 -14.66 17.64
C GLY A 34 -18.45 -13.80 18.36
N VAL A 35 -17.34 -13.44 17.70
CA VAL A 35 -16.27 -12.62 18.28
C VAL A 35 -16.58 -11.11 18.16
N GLY A 36 -15.91 -10.26 18.99
CA GLY A 36 -16.03 -8.80 18.94
C GLY A 36 -15.39 -8.19 17.70
N LYS A 37 -15.58 -6.86 17.54
CA LYS A 37 -15.01 -6.09 16.42
C LYS A 37 -13.49 -6.00 16.52
N THR A 38 -12.95 -5.97 17.73
CA THR A 38 -11.52 -6.06 18.02
C THR A 38 -10.91 -7.33 17.42
N ALA A 39 -11.54 -8.47 17.67
CA ALA A 39 -11.09 -9.74 17.13
C ALA A 39 -11.25 -9.80 15.60
N ALA A 40 -12.33 -9.25 15.05
CA ALA A 40 -12.48 -9.13 13.61
C ALA A 40 -11.35 -8.26 12.98
N GLY A 41 -10.99 -7.15 13.63
CA GLY A 41 -9.84 -6.32 13.26
C GLY A 41 -8.51 -7.05 13.37
N ALA A 42 -8.34 -7.91 14.38
CA ALA A 42 -7.12 -8.69 14.59
C ALA A 42 -6.81 -9.64 13.44
N VAL A 43 -7.81 -10.12 12.71
CA VAL A 43 -7.62 -10.96 11.50
C VAL A 43 -6.88 -10.18 10.39
N ILE A 44 -7.18 -8.89 10.25
CA ILE A 44 -6.50 -8.00 9.31
C ILE A 44 -5.10 -7.64 9.81
N SER A 45 -5.00 -7.30 11.11
CA SER A 45 -3.73 -6.99 11.79
C SER A 45 -2.76 -8.17 11.75
N ALA A 46 -3.23 -9.41 11.93
CA ALA A 46 -2.40 -10.61 11.87
C ALA A 46 -1.77 -10.80 10.47
N PHE A 47 -2.55 -10.58 9.40
CA PHE A 47 -2.03 -10.62 8.04
C PHE A 47 -0.96 -9.54 7.84
N ALA A 48 -1.23 -8.30 8.23
CA ALA A 48 -0.31 -7.18 8.11
C ALA A 48 0.96 -7.39 8.94
N PHE A 49 0.83 -7.88 10.17
CA PHE A 49 1.94 -8.17 11.08
C PHE A 49 2.86 -9.27 10.53
N MET A 50 2.29 -10.38 10.09
CA MET A 50 3.08 -11.48 9.53
C MET A 50 3.75 -11.09 8.20
N ARG A 51 3.08 -10.26 7.39
CA ARG A 51 3.68 -9.65 6.20
C ARG A 51 4.87 -8.77 6.56
N PHE A 52 4.71 -7.90 7.55
CA PHE A 52 5.75 -7.00 8.04
C PHE A 52 7.00 -7.78 8.52
N VAL A 53 6.81 -8.74 9.42
CA VAL A 53 7.92 -9.54 9.98
C VAL A 53 8.62 -10.36 8.90
N SER A 54 7.86 -10.98 8.01
CA SER A 54 8.41 -11.84 6.95
C SER A 54 9.14 -11.05 5.86
N ALA A 55 8.76 -9.79 5.62
CA ALA A 55 9.44 -8.92 4.66
C ALA A 55 10.91 -8.66 5.06
N LEU A 56 11.22 -8.64 6.38
CA LEU A 56 12.58 -8.44 6.88
C LEU A 56 13.55 -9.57 6.46
N GLY A 57 13.03 -10.79 6.28
CA GLY A 57 13.82 -11.95 5.80
C GLY A 57 13.68 -12.23 4.30
N GLY A 58 12.73 -11.59 3.64
CA GLY A 58 12.34 -11.90 2.26
C GLY A 58 13.47 -11.72 1.24
N GLY A 59 14.32 -10.72 1.41
CA GLY A 59 15.48 -10.49 0.54
C GLY A 59 16.45 -11.67 0.55
N LYS A 60 16.79 -12.20 1.72
CA LYS A 60 17.69 -13.37 1.84
C LYS A 60 17.12 -14.63 1.17
N LEU A 61 15.81 -14.83 1.24
CA LEU A 61 15.15 -15.94 0.55
C LEU A 61 15.21 -15.79 -0.97
N VAL A 62 15.02 -14.57 -1.47
CA VAL A 62 15.13 -14.26 -2.91
C VAL A 62 16.56 -14.48 -3.39
N ASP A 63 17.57 -14.07 -2.63
CA ASP A 63 18.98 -14.26 -2.97
C ASP A 63 19.36 -15.74 -3.00
N ALA A 64 18.79 -16.56 -2.08
CA ALA A 64 19.11 -17.98 -1.97
C ALA A 64 18.40 -18.85 -3.02
N PHE A 65 17.12 -18.57 -3.33
CA PHE A 65 16.27 -19.44 -4.16
C PHE A 65 15.83 -18.82 -5.48
N GLY A 66 16.11 -17.53 -5.68
CA GLY A 66 15.73 -16.77 -6.87
C GLY A 66 14.27 -16.26 -6.83
N GLU A 67 14.03 -15.16 -7.55
CA GLU A 67 12.77 -14.43 -7.50
C GLU A 67 11.56 -15.26 -7.96
N ARG A 68 11.73 -16.06 -9.02
CA ARG A 68 10.63 -16.84 -9.60
C ARG A 68 10.06 -17.86 -8.61
N ILE A 69 10.95 -18.59 -7.93
CA ILE A 69 10.56 -19.62 -6.96
C ILE A 69 9.85 -18.97 -5.78
N ILE A 70 10.46 -17.92 -5.21
CA ILE A 70 9.90 -17.24 -4.04
C ILE A 70 8.58 -16.54 -4.37
N LEU A 71 8.46 -15.93 -5.56
CA LEU A 71 7.22 -15.33 -6.03
C LEU A 71 6.10 -16.38 -6.13
N SER A 72 6.35 -17.48 -6.83
CA SER A 72 5.33 -18.52 -7.06
C SER A 72 4.94 -19.23 -5.76
N THR A 73 5.92 -19.54 -4.90
CA THR A 73 5.68 -20.13 -3.59
C THR A 73 4.88 -19.17 -2.70
N GLY A 74 5.24 -17.88 -2.70
CA GLY A 74 4.51 -16.85 -1.95
C GLY A 74 3.04 -16.77 -2.36
N ILE A 75 2.75 -16.70 -3.67
CA ILE A 75 1.38 -16.70 -4.18
C ILE A 75 0.67 -18.01 -3.82
N GLY A 76 1.36 -19.17 -3.92
CA GLY A 76 0.83 -20.47 -3.53
C GLY A 76 0.42 -20.52 -2.05
N ILE A 77 1.26 -20.01 -1.14
CA ILE A 77 0.95 -19.91 0.29
C ILE A 77 -0.30 -19.04 0.50
N VAL A 78 -0.41 -17.87 -0.14
CA VAL A 78 -1.60 -17.02 -0.02
C VAL A 78 -2.83 -17.74 -0.57
N ALA A 79 -2.73 -18.44 -1.71
CA ALA A 79 -3.83 -19.16 -2.33
C ALA A 79 -4.37 -20.26 -1.40
N VAL A 80 -3.48 -21.11 -0.92
CA VAL A 80 -3.84 -22.25 -0.03
C VAL A 80 -4.39 -21.74 1.30
N SER A 81 -3.69 -20.79 1.95
CA SER A 81 -4.13 -20.23 3.24
C SER A 81 -5.47 -19.52 3.11
N THR A 82 -5.72 -18.79 2.01
CA THR A 82 -7.00 -18.11 1.77
C THR A 82 -8.12 -19.11 1.49
N GLY A 83 -7.87 -20.13 0.67
CA GLY A 83 -8.86 -21.19 0.40
C GLY A 83 -9.24 -21.93 1.67
N LEU A 84 -8.27 -22.32 2.49
CA LEU A 84 -8.48 -22.93 3.79
C LEU A 84 -9.19 -21.99 4.78
N ALA A 85 -8.88 -20.68 4.74
CA ALA A 85 -9.57 -19.68 5.54
C ALA A 85 -11.08 -19.64 5.23
N GLY A 86 -11.49 -19.83 3.97
CA GLY A 86 -12.89 -20.00 3.61
C GLY A 86 -13.54 -21.27 4.18
N LEU A 87 -12.75 -22.28 4.55
CA LEU A 87 -13.21 -23.51 5.20
C LEU A 87 -13.20 -23.44 6.74
N SER A 88 -12.70 -22.35 7.33
CA SER A 88 -12.59 -22.21 8.78
C SER A 88 -13.92 -22.45 9.49
N GLN A 89 -13.87 -23.19 10.60
CA GLN A 89 -15.01 -23.52 11.44
C GLN A 89 -15.02 -22.74 12.75
N ASN A 90 -13.92 -22.06 13.06
CA ASN A 90 -13.77 -21.20 14.24
C ASN A 90 -12.85 -20.03 13.93
N TYR A 91 -12.85 -19.07 14.85
CA TYR A 91 -12.09 -17.82 14.73
C TYR A 91 -10.57 -18.06 14.69
N GLU A 92 -10.05 -18.99 15.51
CA GLU A 92 -8.61 -19.25 15.63
C GLU A 92 -8.03 -19.78 14.31
N GLN A 93 -8.76 -20.67 13.63
CA GLN A 93 -8.38 -21.16 12.31
C GLN A 93 -8.29 -20.02 11.30
N LEU A 94 -9.31 -19.13 11.28
CA LEU A 94 -9.31 -17.97 10.40
C LEU A 94 -8.12 -17.06 10.70
N LEU A 95 -7.85 -16.75 11.97
CA LEU A 95 -6.76 -15.88 12.41
C LEU A 95 -5.39 -16.43 11.99
N ILE A 96 -5.12 -17.71 12.25
CA ILE A 96 -3.85 -18.37 11.92
C ILE A 96 -3.66 -18.41 10.40
N LEU A 97 -4.66 -18.83 9.65
CA LEU A 97 -4.59 -18.94 8.20
C LEU A 97 -4.38 -17.57 7.52
N ARG A 98 -4.99 -16.53 8.06
CA ARG A 98 -4.75 -15.14 7.61
C ARG A 98 -3.32 -14.71 7.92
N GLY A 99 -2.78 -15.05 9.10
CA GLY A 99 -1.37 -14.81 9.42
C GLY A 99 -0.43 -15.50 8.43
N VAL A 100 -0.65 -16.79 8.15
CA VAL A 100 0.14 -17.56 7.16
C VAL A 100 0.07 -16.89 5.77
N GLY A 101 -1.11 -16.42 5.37
CA GLY A 101 -1.26 -15.66 4.13
C GLY A 101 -0.39 -14.40 4.08
N GLY A 102 -0.18 -13.72 5.22
CA GLY A 102 0.70 -12.56 5.33
C GLY A 102 2.16 -12.89 4.96
N VAL A 103 2.67 -14.06 5.38
CA VAL A 103 4.01 -14.54 5.00
C VAL A 103 4.15 -14.67 3.49
N GLY A 104 3.19 -15.37 2.85
CA GLY A 104 3.18 -15.54 1.40
C GLY A 104 3.08 -14.21 0.65
N SER A 105 2.30 -13.26 1.17
CA SER A 105 2.17 -11.91 0.61
C SER A 105 3.49 -11.12 0.65
N ALA A 106 4.27 -11.24 1.73
CA ALA A 106 5.60 -10.65 1.82
C ALA A 106 6.55 -11.24 0.77
N MET A 107 6.58 -12.58 0.65
CA MET A 107 7.40 -13.29 -0.34
C MET A 107 7.07 -12.83 -1.76
N PHE A 108 5.78 -12.73 -2.10
CA PHE A 108 5.33 -12.20 -3.40
C PHE A 108 5.82 -10.77 -3.64
N THR A 109 5.57 -9.85 -2.69
CA THR A 109 5.87 -8.43 -2.87
C THR A 109 7.38 -8.18 -3.02
N VAL A 110 8.20 -8.81 -2.18
CA VAL A 110 9.67 -8.67 -2.23
C VAL A 110 10.21 -9.24 -3.54
N SER A 111 9.76 -10.43 -3.94
CA SER A 111 10.21 -11.07 -5.18
C SER A 111 9.77 -10.32 -6.43
N ALA A 112 8.53 -9.82 -6.47
CA ALA A 112 8.02 -9.05 -7.60
C ALA A 112 8.79 -7.75 -7.78
N SER A 113 9.10 -7.03 -6.68
CA SER A 113 9.89 -5.81 -6.71
C SER A 113 11.33 -6.07 -7.14
N SER A 114 11.98 -7.12 -6.62
CA SER A 114 13.33 -7.52 -6.99
C SER A 114 13.42 -7.86 -8.48
N LEU A 115 12.49 -8.69 -8.98
CA LEU A 115 12.45 -9.07 -10.39
C LEU A 115 12.21 -7.86 -11.29
N LEU A 116 11.29 -6.95 -10.90
CA LEU A 116 11.00 -5.73 -11.66
C LEU A 116 12.25 -4.87 -11.84
N PHE A 117 13.02 -4.65 -10.76
CA PHE A 117 14.24 -3.85 -10.80
C PHE A 117 15.40 -4.51 -11.53
N ARG A 118 15.41 -5.85 -11.61
CA ARG A 118 16.45 -6.60 -12.34
C ARG A 118 16.21 -6.60 -13.85
N VAL A 119 14.95 -6.68 -14.28
CA VAL A 119 14.55 -6.85 -15.69
C VAL A 119 14.54 -5.51 -16.44
N VAL A 120 14.51 -4.39 -15.73
CA VAL A 120 14.35 -3.06 -16.32
C VAL A 120 15.59 -2.20 -16.09
N ASP A 121 16.10 -1.57 -17.16
CA ASP A 121 17.20 -0.62 -17.09
C ASP A 121 16.88 0.57 -16.19
N GLY A 122 17.91 1.19 -15.60
CA GLY A 122 17.78 2.27 -14.63
C GLY A 122 16.85 3.40 -15.05
N SER A 123 16.94 3.83 -16.32
CA SER A 123 16.13 4.90 -16.91
C SER A 123 14.62 4.58 -17.04
N SER A 124 14.26 3.29 -17.08
CA SER A 124 12.88 2.82 -17.27
C SER A 124 12.23 2.28 -15.98
N ARG A 125 12.95 2.25 -14.85
CA ARG A 125 12.46 1.71 -13.58
C ARG A 125 11.21 2.40 -13.07
N GLY A 126 11.16 3.73 -13.13
CA GLY A 126 9.98 4.50 -12.73
C GLY A 126 8.73 4.14 -13.52
N ARG A 127 8.87 4.00 -14.85
CA ARG A 127 7.76 3.61 -15.74
C ARG A 127 7.27 2.18 -15.46
N ALA A 128 8.19 1.25 -15.23
CA ALA A 128 7.84 -0.14 -14.92
C ALA A 128 7.15 -0.27 -13.56
N THR A 129 7.65 0.44 -12.54
CA THR A 129 7.02 0.50 -11.22
C THR A 129 5.63 1.12 -11.30
N GLY A 130 5.46 2.21 -12.06
CA GLY A 130 4.16 2.83 -12.30
C GLY A 130 3.15 1.87 -12.94
N LEU A 131 3.57 1.10 -13.95
CA LEU A 131 2.72 0.06 -14.57
C LEU A 131 2.37 -1.06 -13.60
N PHE A 132 3.32 -1.53 -12.80
CA PHE A 132 3.07 -2.55 -11.77
C PHE A 132 2.06 -2.05 -10.73
N GLN A 133 2.21 -0.83 -10.26
CA GLN A 133 1.29 -0.20 -9.30
C GLN A 133 -0.10 0.07 -9.92
N SER A 134 -0.19 0.39 -11.23
CA SER A 134 -1.48 0.54 -11.89
C SER A 134 -2.27 -0.77 -11.93
N GLY A 135 -1.61 -1.93 -11.93
CA GLY A 135 -2.25 -3.23 -11.79
C GLY A 135 -2.99 -3.35 -10.44
N PHE A 136 -2.36 -2.92 -9.34
CA PHE A 136 -3.02 -2.88 -8.03
C PHE A 136 -4.20 -1.90 -7.98
N LEU A 137 -4.09 -0.76 -8.67
CA LEU A 137 -5.16 0.22 -8.73
C LEU A 137 -6.41 -0.34 -9.45
N ILE A 138 -6.22 -1.03 -10.58
CA ILE A 138 -7.32 -1.68 -11.32
C ILE A 138 -7.99 -2.76 -10.46
N GLY A 139 -7.20 -3.57 -9.77
CA GLY A 139 -7.73 -4.60 -8.87
C GLY A 139 -8.50 -4.01 -7.70
N GLY A 140 -7.97 -2.94 -7.09
CA GLY A 140 -8.64 -2.21 -6.01
C GLY A 140 -9.93 -1.52 -6.45
N LEU A 141 -10.09 -1.26 -7.75
CA LEU A 141 -11.30 -0.68 -8.32
C LEU A 141 -12.44 -1.69 -8.46
N LEU A 142 -12.16 -2.84 -9.07
CA LEU A 142 -13.18 -3.82 -9.44
C LEU A 142 -13.45 -4.85 -8.33
N GLY A 143 -12.41 -5.21 -7.57
CA GLY A 143 -12.49 -6.26 -6.56
C GLY A 143 -13.58 -6.04 -5.50
N PRO A 144 -13.62 -4.91 -4.80
CA PRO A 144 -14.55 -4.71 -3.69
C PRO A 144 -16.03 -4.74 -4.07
N LEU A 145 -16.39 -4.28 -5.28
CA LEU A 145 -17.78 -4.37 -5.76
C LEU A 145 -18.21 -5.83 -5.94
N ALA A 146 -17.39 -6.62 -6.64
CA ALA A 146 -17.62 -8.05 -6.79
C ALA A 146 -17.62 -8.75 -5.42
N GLY A 147 -16.71 -8.34 -4.52
CA GLY A 147 -16.63 -8.85 -3.15
C GLY A 147 -17.89 -8.60 -2.33
N GLY A 148 -18.42 -7.38 -2.36
CA GLY A 148 -19.67 -7.04 -1.69
C GLY A 148 -20.84 -7.89 -2.19
N PHE A 149 -20.98 -8.06 -3.51
CA PHE A 149 -22.01 -8.90 -4.11
C PHE A 149 -21.86 -10.38 -3.71
N LEU A 150 -20.65 -10.93 -3.79
CA LEU A 150 -20.40 -12.32 -3.42
C LEU A 150 -20.60 -12.58 -1.92
N THR A 151 -20.25 -11.63 -1.08
CA THR A 151 -20.40 -11.71 0.38
C THR A 151 -21.89 -11.71 0.78
N ASP A 152 -22.72 -10.93 0.10
CA ASP A 152 -24.17 -10.97 0.29
C ASP A 152 -24.78 -12.36 0.01
N TYR A 153 -24.18 -13.11 -0.93
CA TYR A 153 -24.60 -14.46 -1.25
C TYR A 153 -24.02 -15.49 -0.28
N SER A 154 -22.72 -15.38 0.04
CA SER A 154 -22.05 -16.26 1.00
C SER A 154 -20.78 -15.62 1.54
N LEU A 155 -20.60 -15.58 2.86
CA LEU A 155 -19.39 -15.08 3.53
C LEU A 155 -18.11 -15.85 3.13
N ARG A 156 -18.24 -17.08 2.65
CA ARG A 156 -17.12 -17.97 2.28
C ARG A 156 -16.72 -17.85 0.81
N LEU A 157 -17.67 -17.51 -0.06
CA LEU A 157 -17.46 -17.46 -1.52
C LEU A 157 -16.31 -16.52 -1.95
N PRO A 158 -16.15 -15.31 -1.38
CA PRO A 158 -15.04 -14.43 -1.70
C PRO A 158 -13.67 -15.06 -1.48
N PHE A 159 -13.51 -15.89 -0.44
CA PHE A 159 -12.24 -16.57 -0.15
C PHE A 159 -11.87 -17.58 -1.24
N TYR A 160 -12.85 -18.33 -1.74
CA TYR A 160 -12.61 -19.31 -2.81
C TYR A 160 -12.32 -18.62 -4.15
N VAL A 161 -13.06 -17.57 -4.48
CA VAL A 161 -12.80 -16.76 -5.68
C VAL A 161 -11.39 -16.16 -5.63
N TYR A 162 -10.98 -15.66 -4.48
CA TYR A 162 -9.61 -15.14 -4.31
C TYR A 162 -8.57 -16.26 -4.43
N ALA A 163 -8.77 -17.40 -3.80
CA ALA A 163 -7.85 -18.53 -3.91
C ALA A 163 -7.67 -19.01 -5.37
N VAL A 164 -8.75 -19.11 -6.14
CA VAL A 164 -8.71 -19.47 -7.56
C VAL A 164 -7.97 -18.40 -8.38
N SER A 165 -8.25 -17.13 -8.14
CA SER A 165 -7.54 -16.02 -8.80
C SER A 165 -6.04 -16.04 -8.52
N LEU A 166 -5.63 -16.36 -7.28
CA LEU A 166 -4.23 -16.51 -6.89
C LEU A 166 -3.57 -17.74 -7.55
N ILE A 167 -4.27 -18.87 -7.65
CA ILE A 167 -3.76 -20.04 -8.37
C ILE A 167 -3.52 -19.69 -9.85
N ALA A 168 -4.45 -18.99 -10.48
CA ALA A 168 -4.30 -18.52 -11.85
C ALA A 168 -3.09 -17.56 -11.99
N ALA A 169 -2.97 -16.57 -11.08
CA ALA A 169 -1.85 -15.64 -11.05
C ALA A 169 -0.50 -16.34 -10.82
N GLY A 170 -0.44 -17.28 -9.88
CA GLY A 170 0.75 -18.09 -9.59
C GLY A 170 1.16 -18.97 -10.78
N SER A 171 0.17 -19.58 -11.47
CA SER A 171 0.42 -20.37 -12.69
C SER A 171 0.96 -19.51 -13.83
N ILE A 172 0.41 -18.31 -14.03
CA ILE A 172 0.93 -17.34 -15.02
C ILE A 172 2.37 -16.98 -14.66
N GLY A 173 2.66 -16.66 -13.39
CA GLY A 173 4.01 -16.38 -12.93
C GLY A 173 4.97 -17.55 -13.14
N ALA A 174 4.56 -18.77 -12.75
CA ALA A 174 5.38 -19.97 -12.87
C ALA A 174 5.69 -20.35 -14.33
N ILE A 175 4.74 -20.19 -15.23
CA ILE A 175 4.88 -20.58 -16.64
C ILE A 175 5.65 -19.53 -17.45
N PHE A 176 5.31 -18.25 -17.27
CA PHE A 176 5.77 -17.18 -18.16
C PHE A 176 6.99 -16.40 -17.65
N LEU A 177 7.27 -16.41 -16.33
CA LEU A 177 8.50 -15.85 -15.82
C LEU A 177 9.65 -16.85 -16.03
N ARG A 178 10.57 -16.55 -16.95
CA ARG A 178 11.77 -17.34 -17.12
C ARG A 178 12.70 -17.16 -15.90
N SER A 179 13.30 -18.25 -15.45
CA SER A 179 14.33 -18.19 -14.43
C SER A 179 15.52 -17.40 -14.98
N ALA A 180 15.87 -16.30 -14.34
CA ALA A 180 17.06 -15.51 -14.72
C ALA A 180 18.38 -16.26 -14.49
N ALA A 181 18.32 -17.49 -13.96
CA ALA A 181 19.48 -18.37 -13.73
C ALA A 181 20.18 -18.85 -15.00
N HIS A 182 19.65 -18.54 -16.21
CA HIS A 182 20.24 -18.90 -17.48
C HIS A 182 20.63 -17.72 -18.37
N ARG A 183 20.88 -16.54 -17.82
CA ARG A 183 21.71 -15.56 -18.53
C ARG A 183 23.15 -15.87 -18.21
N ASP A 184 23.90 -16.27 -19.26
CA ASP A 184 25.28 -16.69 -19.26
C ASP A 184 26.15 -15.96 -18.21
N PRO A 185 26.92 -16.73 -17.41
CA PRO A 185 27.97 -16.16 -16.57
C PRO A 185 29.02 -15.35 -17.37
N GLU A 186 29.11 -15.56 -18.68
CA GLU A 186 29.99 -14.82 -19.57
C GLU A 186 29.59 -13.37 -19.80
N LEU A 187 28.28 -13.03 -19.79
CA LEU A 187 27.80 -11.64 -19.91
C LEU A 187 28.07 -10.80 -18.65
N GLN A 188 28.30 -11.42 -17.52
CA GLN A 188 28.77 -10.74 -16.30
C GLN A 188 30.30 -10.54 -16.28
N ARG A 189 31.04 -11.30 -17.10
CA ARG A 189 32.52 -11.18 -17.20
C ARG A 189 32.97 -10.28 -18.35
N THR A 190 32.09 -9.95 -19.29
CA THR A 190 32.44 -9.14 -20.46
C THR A 190 31.89 -7.71 -20.42
N ALA A 191 31.27 -7.27 -19.31
CA ALA A 191 31.23 -5.83 -19.07
C ALA A 191 32.67 -5.40 -18.76
N PRO A 192 33.32 -4.63 -19.62
CA PRO A 192 34.60 -4.06 -19.24
C PRO A 192 34.34 -3.23 -18.00
N PHE A 193 35.02 -3.58 -16.90
CA PHE A 193 35.30 -2.60 -15.88
C PHE A 193 36.19 -1.60 -16.59
N ASP A 194 35.57 -0.57 -17.15
CA ASP A 194 36.29 0.62 -17.54
C ASP A 194 36.82 1.21 -16.23
N GLU A 195 38.08 0.87 -15.94
CA GLU A 195 38.92 1.49 -14.92
C GLU A 195 39.27 2.92 -15.34
N GLN A 196 38.39 3.62 -16.02
CA GLN A 196 38.57 5.02 -16.32
C GLN A 196 37.69 5.87 -15.44
N GLU A 197 38.37 6.47 -14.47
CA GLU A 197 37.93 7.69 -13.76
C GLU A 197 36.55 7.65 -13.10
N THR A 198 36.35 6.74 -12.20
CA THR A 198 35.48 7.09 -11.06
C THR A 198 36.28 8.02 -10.13
N VAL A 199 36.24 9.30 -10.43
CA VAL A 199 36.22 10.29 -9.35
C VAL A 199 35.09 9.78 -8.43
N SER A 200 35.47 9.18 -7.34
CA SER A 200 34.58 8.81 -6.23
C SER A 200 33.98 10.09 -5.70
N LYS A 201 32.90 10.59 -6.35
CA LYS A 201 31.92 11.34 -5.58
C LYS A 201 31.41 10.32 -4.58
N GLU A 202 31.90 10.41 -3.35
CA GLU A 202 31.32 9.73 -2.20
C GLU A 202 29.81 9.90 -2.32
N VAL A 203 29.10 8.84 -2.67
CA VAL A 203 27.64 8.86 -2.72
C VAL A 203 27.21 8.96 -1.27
N VAL A 204 27.08 10.19 -0.79
CA VAL A 204 26.69 10.52 0.58
C VAL A 204 25.35 9.82 0.83
N ALA A 205 25.38 8.78 1.65
CA ALA A 205 24.17 8.09 2.06
C ALA A 205 23.51 8.89 3.19
N THR A 206 22.28 9.34 2.99
CA THR A 206 21.53 10.00 4.05
C THR A 206 21.35 9.05 5.22
N SER A 207 21.88 9.42 6.38
CA SER A 207 21.71 8.64 7.60
C SER A 207 20.28 8.77 8.13
N LEU A 208 19.81 7.77 8.90
CA LEU A 208 18.48 7.81 9.49
C LEU A 208 18.33 8.98 10.48
N SER A 209 19.39 9.32 11.22
CA SER A 209 19.40 10.45 12.15
C SER A 209 19.25 11.79 11.46
N GLU A 210 19.92 11.99 10.31
CA GLU A 210 19.77 13.20 9.48
C GLU A 210 18.36 13.30 8.93
N ALA A 211 17.79 12.20 8.40
CA ALA A 211 16.42 12.19 7.92
C ALA A 211 15.43 12.59 9.04
N PHE A 212 15.57 12.03 10.25
CA PHE A 212 14.71 12.39 11.39
C PHE A 212 14.95 13.81 11.94
N ALA A 213 16.11 14.41 11.71
CA ALA A 213 16.33 15.82 12.01
C ALA A 213 15.45 16.72 11.14
N HIS A 214 15.15 16.29 9.90
CA HIS A 214 14.34 17.05 8.96
C HIS A 214 12.85 16.98 9.30
N ARG A 215 12.19 18.14 9.47
CA ARG A 215 10.76 18.22 9.85
C ARG A 215 9.84 17.59 8.78
N GLY A 216 10.20 17.73 7.50
CA GLY A 216 9.45 17.13 6.38
C GLY A 216 9.42 15.60 6.47
N TYR A 217 10.56 14.96 6.73
CA TYR A 217 10.62 13.50 6.86
C TYR A 217 9.76 12.99 8.03
N ARG A 218 9.82 13.66 9.19
CA ARG A 218 8.96 13.31 10.34
C ARG A 218 7.48 13.41 10.00
N ALA A 219 7.07 14.48 9.32
CA ALA A 219 5.70 14.63 8.85
C ALA A 219 5.30 13.54 7.85
N ALA A 220 6.17 13.21 6.89
CA ALA A 220 5.93 12.13 5.92
C ALA A 220 5.75 10.77 6.60
N VAL A 221 6.56 10.44 7.62
CA VAL A 221 6.44 9.20 8.41
C VAL A 221 5.12 9.15 9.16
N ILE A 222 4.72 10.27 9.81
CA ILE A 222 3.44 10.35 10.54
C ILE A 222 2.24 10.23 9.59
N VAL A 223 2.28 10.90 8.43
CA VAL A 223 1.21 10.76 7.42
C VAL A 223 1.15 9.33 6.88
N ASN A 224 2.30 8.70 6.64
CA ASN A 224 2.32 7.31 6.15
C ASN A 224 1.79 6.32 7.20
N PHE A 225 2.07 6.55 8.49
CA PHE A 225 1.41 5.83 9.58
C PHE A 225 -0.11 6.03 9.56
N ALA A 226 -0.57 7.27 9.39
CA ALA A 226 -2.00 7.59 9.33
C ALA A 226 -2.69 6.97 8.10
N ILE A 227 -1.99 6.85 6.95
CA ILE A 227 -2.45 6.10 5.78
C ILE A 227 -2.66 4.62 6.13
N GLY A 228 -1.65 4.02 6.75
CA GLY A 228 -1.75 2.62 7.22
C GLY A 228 -2.93 2.43 8.16
N TRP A 229 -3.07 3.31 9.15
CA TRP A 229 -4.17 3.29 10.12
C TRP A 229 -5.54 3.40 9.44
N ALA A 230 -5.76 4.44 8.64
CA ALA A 230 -7.08 4.76 8.10
C ALA A 230 -7.45 3.94 6.86
N LEU A 231 -6.57 3.90 5.85
CA LEU A 231 -6.90 3.32 4.55
C LEU A 231 -6.67 1.81 4.48
N PHE A 232 -5.65 1.30 5.15
CA PHE A 232 -5.35 -0.14 5.16
C PHE A 232 -5.89 -0.85 6.41
N GLY A 233 -5.99 -0.14 7.54
CA GLY A 233 -6.49 -0.65 8.80
C GLY A 233 -8.00 -0.49 8.96
N VAL A 234 -8.41 0.68 9.41
CA VAL A 234 -9.81 0.97 9.81
C VAL A 234 -10.81 0.77 8.67
N ARG A 235 -10.46 1.22 7.46
CA ARG A 235 -11.31 1.04 6.28
C ARG A 235 -11.59 -0.43 5.99
N MET A 236 -10.60 -1.30 6.10
CA MET A 236 -10.75 -2.73 5.80
C MET A 236 -11.39 -3.52 6.93
N SER A 237 -11.26 -3.05 8.18
CA SER A 237 -11.77 -3.77 9.36
C SER A 237 -13.13 -3.27 9.83
N LEU A 238 -13.31 -1.95 9.90
CA LEU A 238 -14.44 -1.35 10.61
C LEU A 238 -15.57 -0.90 9.68
N ILE A 239 -15.25 -0.43 8.46
CA ILE A 239 -16.29 0.04 7.53
C ILE A 239 -17.28 -1.07 7.12
N PRO A 240 -16.86 -2.32 6.81
CA PRO A 240 -17.82 -3.38 6.56
C PRO A 240 -18.81 -3.56 7.72
N LEU A 241 -18.30 -3.69 8.94
CA LEU A 241 -19.11 -3.86 10.13
C LEU A 241 -20.00 -2.64 10.45
N PHE A 242 -19.51 -1.43 10.17
CA PHE A 242 -20.32 -0.22 10.32
C PHE A 242 -21.52 -0.22 9.36
N VAL A 243 -21.32 -0.62 8.12
CA VAL A 243 -22.38 -0.70 7.11
C VAL A 243 -23.42 -1.75 7.48
N THR A 244 -23.00 -2.91 7.98
CA THR A 244 -23.92 -4.02 8.31
C THR A 244 -24.54 -3.89 9.68
N GLU A 245 -23.77 -3.50 10.72
CA GLU A 245 -24.26 -3.48 12.11
C GLU A 245 -24.85 -2.13 12.53
N ALA A 246 -24.29 -0.99 12.05
CA ALA A 246 -24.76 0.35 12.49
C ALA A 246 -25.69 1.02 11.48
N MET A 247 -25.46 0.81 10.19
CA MET A 247 -26.34 1.34 9.13
C MET A 247 -27.43 0.34 8.73
N GLU A 248 -27.34 -0.92 9.19
CA GLU A 248 -28.26 -2.02 8.86
C GLU A 248 -28.44 -2.22 7.35
N GLN A 249 -27.35 -2.03 6.60
CA GLN A 249 -27.33 -2.17 5.15
C GLN A 249 -26.70 -3.48 4.72
N ARG A 250 -26.98 -3.90 3.48
CA ARG A 250 -26.36 -5.09 2.86
C ARG A 250 -24.86 -4.87 2.63
N VAL A 251 -24.07 -5.94 2.71
CA VAL A 251 -22.62 -5.90 2.46
C VAL A 251 -22.29 -5.36 1.06
N LEU A 252 -23.20 -5.49 0.10
CA LEU A 252 -23.07 -4.89 -1.22
C LEU A 252 -22.70 -3.39 -1.14
N TRP A 253 -23.26 -2.63 -0.19
CA TRP A 253 -22.99 -1.19 -0.04
C TRP A 253 -21.55 -0.91 0.42
N VAL A 254 -20.91 -1.85 1.10
CA VAL A 254 -19.45 -1.79 1.36
C VAL A 254 -18.68 -1.79 0.04
N GLY A 255 -19.03 -2.73 -0.85
CA GLY A 255 -18.44 -2.84 -2.19
C GLY A 255 -18.65 -1.58 -3.02
N VAL A 256 -19.87 -1.03 -3.02
CA VAL A 256 -20.21 0.23 -3.70
C VAL A 256 -19.39 1.39 -3.13
N GLY A 257 -19.31 1.52 -1.81
CA GLY A 257 -18.52 2.58 -1.14
C GLY A 257 -17.04 2.48 -1.50
N PHE A 258 -16.46 1.28 -1.49
CA PHE A 258 -15.06 1.07 -1.88
C PHE A 258 -14.83 1.35 -3.37
N LEU A 259 -15.76 0.99 -4.25
CA LEU A 259 -15.73 1.37 -5.65
C LEU A 259 -15.74 2.89 -5.83
N CYS A 260 -16.68 3.59 -5.20
CA CYS A 260 -16.74 5.05 -5.25
C CYS A 260 -15.44 5.70 -4.79
N SER A 261 -14.87 5.21 -3.69
CA SER A 261 -13.58 5.69 -3.18
C SER A 261 -12.44 5.43 -4.16
N SER A 262 -12.37 4.24 -4.76
CA SER A 262 -11.32 3.87 -5.71
C SER A 262 -11.43 4.64 -7.03
N LEU A 263 -12.65 4.89 -7.53
CA LEU A 263 -12.90 5.75 -8.69
C LEU A 263 -12.47 7.19 -8.42
N ALA A 264 -12.85 7.73 -7.27
CA ALA A 264 -12.46 9.08 -6.86
C ALA A 264 -10.94 9.20 -6.71
N GLN A 265 -10.28 8.19 -6.14
CA GLN A 265 -8.82 8.14 -6.01
C GLN A 265 -8.15 8.09 -7.37
N ALA A 266 -8.57 7.19 -8.27
CA ALA A 266 -8.01 7.05 -9.60
C ALA A 266 -8.19 8.32 -10.44
N GLY A 267 -9.39 8.92 -10.42
CA GLY A 267 -9.68 10.17 -11.12
C GLY A 267 -8.89 11.36 -10.60
N SER A 268 -8.61 11.38 -9.29
CA SER A 268 -7.83 12.47 -8.66
C SER A 268 -6.32 12.28 -8.73
N LEU A 269 -5.81 11.08 -9.04
CA LEU A 269 -4.39 10.75 -8.93
C LEU A 269 -3.50 11.61 -9.83
N VAL A 270 -3.91 11.83 -11.09
CA VAL A 270 -3.14 12.67 -12.04
C VAL A 270 -3.12 14.13 -11.58
N PHE A 271 -4.25 14.63 -11.08
CA PHE A 271 -4.36 15.98 -10.54
C PHE A 271 -3.51 16.12 -9.27
N ALA A 272 -3.61 15.16 -8.35
CA ALA A 272 -2.83 15.15 -7.11
C ALA A 272 -1.31 15.14 -7.40
N GLY A 273 -0.85 14.31 -8.35
CA GLY A 273 0.56 14.29 -8.76
C GLY A 273 1.02 15.65 -9.27
N ARG A 274 0.28 16.25 -10.21
CA ARG A 274 0.60 17.59 -10.73
C ARG A 274 0.57 18.68 -9.65
N PHE A 275 -0.36 18.57 -8.71
CA PHE A 275 -0.46 19.50 -7.58
C PHE A 275 0.75 19.38 -6.66
N VAL A 276 1.16 18.16 -6.32
CA VAL A 276 2.38 17.88 -5.54
C VAL A 276 3.62 18.49 -6.19
N ASP A 277 3.74 18.36 -7.52
CA ASP A 277 4.92 18.81 -8.27
C ASP A 277 4.95 20.32 -8.56
N ARG A 278 3.79 20.99 -8.63
CA ARG A 278 3.71 22.40 -9.01
C ARG A 278 3.38 23.35 -7.87
N VAL A 279 2.53 22.92 -6.94
CA VAL A 279 2.06 23.73 -5.81
C VAL A 279 2.86 23.44 -4.55
N GLY A 280 3.26 22.18 -4.36
CA GLY A 280 4.14 21.80 -3.27
C GLY A 280 3.68 20.54 -2.53
N ARG A 281 4.62 19.95 -1.79
CA ARG A 281 4.41 18.72 -1.01
C ARG A 281 3.59 18.99 0.25
N ARG A 282 3.91 20.10 0.94
CA ARG A 282 3.24 20.52 2.18
C ARG A 282 1.73 20.72 1.99
N PRO A 283 1.22 21.58 1.06
CA PRO A 283 -0.20 21.80 0.88
C PRO A 283 -0.92 20.51 0.46
N ALA A 284 -0.30 19.65 -0.35
CA ALA A 284 -0.86 18.38 -0.75
C ALA A 284 -1.07 17.43 0.45
N MET A 285 -0.08 17.30 1.35
CA MET A 285 -0.20 16.50 2.56
C MET A 285 -1.27 17.05 3.51
N VAL A 286 -1.34 18.38 3.68
CA VAL A 286 -2.35 19.04 4.53
C VAL A 286 -3.76 18.80 3.98
N ILE A 287 -4.00 19.09 2.70
CA ILE A 287 -5.32 18.91 2.07
C ILE A 287 -5.74 17.44 2.11
N GLY A 288 -4.85 16.54 1.71
CA GLY A 288 -5.17 15.11 1.64
C GLY A 288 -5.51 14.52 3.01
N SER A 289 -4.69 14.77 4.04
CA SER A 289 -4.95 14.27 5.40
C SER A 289 -6.19 14.91 6.04
N LEU A 290 -6.43 16.19 5.80
CA LEU A 290 -7.62 16.89 6.27
C LEU A 290 -8.90 16.32 5.64
N VAL A 291 -8.91 16.09 4.33
CA VAL A 291 -10.06 15.52 3.63
C VAL A 291 -10.38 14.11 4.14
N VAL A 292 -9.36 13.26 4.34
CA VAL A 292 -9.57 11.92 4.91
C VAL A 292 -10.03 12.02 6.37
N ALA A 293 -9.49 12.94 7.18
CA ALA A 293 -9.93 13.16 8.55
C ALA A 293 -11.42 13.55 8.62
N LEU A 294 -11.83 14.49 7.78
CA LEU A 294 -13.23 14.95 7.70
C LEU A 294 -14.16 13.84 7.19
N SER A 295 -13.70 12.99 6.27
CA SER A 295 -14.50 11.85 5.81
C SER A 295 -14.75 10.84 6.94
N LEU A 296 -13.75 10.53 7.77
CA LEU A 296 -13.94 9.66 8.94
C LEU A 296 -14.79 10.32 10.03
N LEU A 297 -14.61 11.62 10.23
CA LEU A 297 -15.43 12.38 11.19
C LEU A 297 -16.89 12.40 10.77
N SER A 298 -17.20 12.51 9.48
CA SER A 298 -18.59 12.45 8.99
C SER A 298 -19.24 11.09 9.28
N LEU A 299 -18.49 9.98 9.19
CA LEU A 299 -18.98 8.65 9.57
C LEU A 299 -19.20 8.52 11.09
N ALA A 300 -18.48 9.29 11.91
CA ALA A 300 -18.70 9.34 13.35
C ALA A 300 -20.03 10.02 13.73
N LEU A 301 -20.54 10.88 12.84
CA LEU A 301 -21.71 11.75 13.13
C LEU A 301 -23.04 11.22 12.56
N THR A 302 -23.00 10.31 11.58
CA THR A 302 -24.22 9.84 10.93
C THR A 302 -24.09 8.46 10.32
N THR A 303 -25.21 7.72 10.28
CA THR A 303 -25.35 6.43 9.62
C THR A 303 -26.07 6.51 8.27
N ALA A 304 -26.31 7.73 7.75
CA ALA A 304 -27.03 7.91 6.50
C ALA A 304 -26.22 7.43 5.29
N LEU A 305 -26.81 6.58 4.46
CA LEU A 305 -26.18 6.01 3.27
C LEU A 305 -25.61 7.05 2.29
N PRO A 306 -26.30 8.17 1.98
CA PRO A 306 -25.70 9.19 1.10
C PRO A 306 -24.45 9.82 1.69
N MET A 307 -24.40 10.05 3.01
CA MET A 307 -23.21 10.59 3.67
C MET A 307 -22.07 9.58 3.68
N PHE A 308 -22.36 8.29 3.87
CA PHE A 308 -21.37 7.22 3.73
C PHE A 308 -20.73 7.24 2.34
N LEU A 309 -21.52 7.32 1.28
CA LEU A 309 -20.98 7.36 -0.09
C LEU A 309 -20.16 8.63 -0.35
N LEU A 310 -20.60 9.79 0.13
CA LEU A 310 -19.84 11.03 0.05
C LEU A 310 -18.52 10.94 0.83
N ALA A 311 -18.54 10.37 2.02
CA ALA A 311 -17.33 10.12 2.81
C ALA A 311 -16.36 9.20 2.08
N MET A 312 -16.85 8.14 1.40
CA MET A 312 -16.02 7.25 0.60
C MET A 312 -15.39 7.98 -0.59
N VAL A 313 -16.14 8.82 -1.31
CA VAL A 313 -15.60 9.65 -2.40
C VAL A 313 -14.54 10.62 -1.86
N ALA A 314 -14.83 11.34 -0.78
CA ALA A 314 -13.89 12.26 -0.15
C ALA A 314 -12.62 11.55 0.31
N SER A 315 -12.75 10.38 0.96
CA SER A 315 -11.62 9.54 1.35
C SER A 315 -10.77 9.11 0.15
N GLY A 316 -11.39 8.85 -1.00
CA GLY A 316 -10.67 8.53 -2.25
C GLY A 316 -9.87 9.71 -2.77
N VAL A 317 -10.50 10.90 -2.86
CA VAL A 317 -9.81 12.14 -3.27
C VAL A 317 -8.64 12.45 -2.33
N GLY A 318 -8.88 12.49 -1.02
CA GLY A 318 -7.81 12.72 -0.04
C GLY A 318 -6.72 11.66 -0.11
N GLY A 319 -7.10 10.39 -0.33
CA GLY A 319 -6.20 9.27 -0.51
C GLY A 319 -5.23 9.42 -1.69
N ALA A 320 -5.66 10.06 -2.79
CA ALA A 320 -4.77 10.37 -3.92
C ALA A 320 -3.64 11.33 -3.51
N PHE A 321 -3.95 12.38 -2.75
CA PHE A 321 -2.96 13.35 -2.27
C PHE A 321 -1.99 12.76 -1.26
N ILE A 322 -2.51 12.11 -0.19
CA ILE A 322 -1.63 11.51 0.83
C ILE A 322 -0.89 10.26 0.34
N GLY A 323 -1.34 9.63 -0.73
CA GLY A 323 -0.66 8.51 -1.36
C GLY A 323 0.56 8.92 -2.20
N THR A 324 0.62 10.18 -2.66
CA THR A 324 1.70 10.69 -3.52
C THR A 324 2.69 11.59 -2.80
N ALA A 325 2.19 12.56 -2.03
CA ALA A 325 3.00 13.63 -1.45
C ALA A 325 4.06 13.16 -0.43
N PRO A 326 3.79 12.25 0.54
CA PRO A 326 4.80 11.84 1.51
C PRO A 326 6.00 11.14 0.88
N GLY A 327 5.76 10.33 -0.17
CA GLY A 327 6.85 9.69 -0.92
C GLY A 327 7.76 10.71 -1.62
N ALA A 328 7.18 11.79 -2.16
CA ALA A 328 7.93 12.88 -2.76
C ALA A 328 8.79 13.61 -1.71
N VAL A 329 8.24 13.93 -0.52
CA VAL A 329 8.99 14.51 0.60
C VAL A 329 10.19 13.64 0.99
N VAL A 330 10.00 12.32 1.07
CA VAL A 330 11.12 11.40 1.38
C VAL A 330 12.17 11.47 0.29
N GLY A 331 11.78 11.55 -0.99
CA GLY A 331 12.69 11.73 -2.11
C GLY A 331 13.49 13.04 -2.03
N ASP A 332 12.83 14.15 -1.71
CA ASP A 332 13.44 15.48 -1.60
C ASP A 332 14.46 15.56 -0.43
N VAL A 333 14.17 14.87 0.69
CA VAL A 333 15.06 14.85 1.88
C VAL A 333 16.28 13.95 1.68
N MET A 334 16.17 12.94 0.81
CA MET A 334 17.26 11.99 0.58
C MET A 334 18.33 12.55 -0.34
N LYS A 335 19.58 12.61 0.15
CA LYS A 335 20.77 12.92 -0.65
C LYS A 335 21.48 11.60 -1.00
N GLY A 336 21.24 11.06 -2.19
CA GLY A 336 21.89 9.83 -2.65
C GLY A 336 21.22 8.53 -2.14
N ARG A 337 21.97 7.58 -1.55
CA ARG A 337 21.44 6.29 -1.09
C ARG A 337 20.77 6.42 0.30
N GLY A 338 19.50 6.00 0.44
CA GLY A 338 18.73 6.09 1.69
C GLY A 338 17.84 4.88 1.98
N GLY A 339 18.29 3.66 1.71
CA GLY A 339 17.47 2.45 1.87
C GLY A 339 16.84 2.30 3.26
N LYS A 340 17.58 2.62 4.34
CA LYS A 340 17.04 2.60 5.71
C LYS A 340 15.96 3.67 5.93
N VAL A 341 16.09 4.84 5.31
CA VAL A 341 15.14 5.95 5.39
C VAL A 341 13.82 5.53 4.74
N VAL A 342 13.87 4.96 3.53
CA VAL A 342 12.68 4.44 2.84
C VAL A 342 12.06 3.28 3.61
N ALA A 343 12.86 2.37 4.16
CA ALA A 343 12.35 1.24 4.94
C ALA A 343 11.56 1.71 6.16
N VAL A 344 12.07 2.63 6.97
CA VAL A 344 11.35 3.18 8.14
C VAL A 344 10.07 3.91 7.73
N PHE A 345 10.11 4.65 6.62
CA PHE A 345 8.91 5.28 6.07
C PHE A 345 7.83 4.24 5.73
N GLN A 346 8.18 3.15 5.06
CA GLN A 346 7.21 2.08 4.74
C GLN A 346 6.73 1.33 5.98
N MET A 347 7.65 1.05 6.93
CA MET A 347 7.30 0.43 8.20
C MET A 347 6.27 1.22 9.01
N ALA A 348 6.25 2.54 8.89
CA ALA A 348 5.24 3.38 9.53
C ALA A 348 3.82 3.07 9.03
N SER A 349 3.63 2.88 7.72
CA SER A 349 2.33 2.47 7.17
C SER A 349 1.92 1.08 7.64
N ASP A 350 2.85 0.12 7.64
CA ASP A 350 2.57 -1.24 8.14
C ASP A 350 2.19 -1.21 9.63
N ALA A 351 2.88 -0.41 10.45
CA ALA A 351 2.53 -0.22 11.86
C ALA A 351 1.11 0.35 12.03
N GLY A 352 0.74 1.34 11.21
CA GLY A 352 -0.62 1.88 11.18
C GLY A 352 -1.66 0.82 10.81
N ALA A 353 -1.38 0.00 9.80
CA ALA A 353 -2.27 -1.08 9.35
C ALA A 353 -2.41 -2.22 10.39
N ILE A 354 -1.42 -2.39 11.26
CA ILE A 354 -1.47 -3.36 12.38
C ILE A 354 -2.25 -2.79 13.56
N ILE A 355 -1.93 -1.57 13.98
CA ILE A 355 -2.47 -0.97 15.21
C ILE A 355 -3.90 -0.45 14.98
N GLY A 356 -4.17 0.13 13.81
CA GLY A 356 -5.46 0.77 13.48
C GLY A 356 -6.67 -0.13 13.72
N PRO A 357 -6.75 -1.34 13.13
CA PRO A 357 -7.87 -2.24 13.33
C PRO A 357 -8.08 -2.66 14.78
N LEU A 358 -6.99 -2.87 15.53
CA LEU A 358 -7.06 -3.29 16.94
C LEU A 358 -7.64 -2.19 17.82
N VAL A 359 -7.11 -0.98 17.69
CA VAL A 359 -7.57 0.17 18.51
C VAL A 359 -8.97 0.59 18.10
N ALA A 360 -9.25 0.70 16.79
CA ALA A 360 -10.57 1.09 16.32
C ALA A 360 -11.63 0.01 16.64
N GLY A 361 -11.29 -1.26 16.52
CA GLY A 361 -12.15 -2.36 16.93
C GLY A 361 -12.44 -2.34 18.42
N TRP A 362 -11.43 -2.11 19.26
CA TRP A 362 -11.59 -1.99 20.71
C TRP A 362 -12.49 -0.80 21.10
N LEU A 363 -12.31 0.36 20.47
CA LEU A 363 -13.18 1.52 20.70
C LEU A 363 -14.62 1.23 20.24
N ALA A 364 -14.80 0.52 19.14
CA ALA A 364 -16.12 0.17 18.63
C ALA A 364 -16.82 -0.88 19.49
N ASP A 365 -16.08 -1.78 20.15
CA ASP A 365 -16.64 -2.76 21.10
C ASP A 365 -16.94 -2.13 22.46
N SER A 366 -16.03 -1.26 22.97
CA SER A 366 -16.11 -0.73 24.32
C SER A 366 -16.98 0.52 24.44
N ILE A 367 -17.08 1.34 23.37
CA ILE A 367 -17.77 2.63 23.39
C ILE A 367 -18.79 2.70 22.24
N SER A 368 -18.34 2.88 20.99
CA SER A 368 -19.20 2.97 19.81
C SER A 368 -18.39 3.04 18.51
N PHE A 369 -19.03 2.81 17.36
CA PHE A 369 -18.47 3.11 16.04
C PHE A 369 -18.08 4.59 15.90
N SER A 370 -18.91 5.50 16.41
CA SER A 370 -18.64 6.94 16.40
C SER A 370 -17.31 7.28 17.10
N ALA A 371 -17.04 6.68 18.28
CA ALA A 371 -15.80 6.88 19.01
C ALA A 371 -14.61 6.36 18.21
N ALA A 372 -14.72 5.21 17.57
CA ALA A 372 -13.67 4.62 16.75
C ALA A 372 -13.33 5.48 15.52
N PHE A 373 -14.34 6.00 14.82
CA PHE A 373 -14.13 6.90 13.69
C PHE A 373 -13.61 8.27 14.13
N ALA A 374 -14.10 8.83 15.24
CA ALA A 374 -13.60 10.09 15.79
C ALA A 374 -12.14 9.99 16.22
N ALA A 375 -11.73 8.90 16.89
CA ALA A 375 -10.34 8.62 17.23
C ALA A 375 -9.47 8.48 15.98
N SER A 376 -9.97 7.80 14.96
CA SER A 376 -9.25 7.66 13.68
C SER A 376 -9.12 9.00 12.95
N ALA A 377 -10.15 9.85 12.99
CA ALA A 377 -10.07 11.21 12.49
C ALA A 377 -9.05 12.05 13.26
N ALA A 378 -8.92 11.87 14.59
CA ALA A 378 -7.92 12.55 15.40
C ALA A 378 -6.48 12.19 14.99
N VAL A 379 -6.21 10.92 14.63
CA VAL A 379 -4.91 10.51 14.07
C VAL A 379 -4.61 11.26 12.77
N LEU A 380 -5.59 11.41 11.89
CA LEU A 380 -5.45 12.15 10.63
C LEU A 380 -5.33 13.67 10.86
N PHE A 381 -6.00 14.24 11.86
CA PHE A 381 -5.82 15.64 12.26
C PHE A 381 -4.40 15.88 12.82
N ALA A 382 -3.85 14.95 13.59
CA ALA A 382 -2.47 15.03 14.03
C ALA A 382 -1.49 14.97 12.84
N ALA A 383 -1.76 14.13 11.85
CA ALA A 383 -0.99 14.09 10.60
C ALA A 383 -1.13 15.41 9.81
N THR A 384 -2.32 15.99 9.73
CA THR A 384 -2.56 17.31 9.13
C THR A 384 -1.76 18.41 9.83
N TRP A 385 -1.79 18.41 11.17
CA TRP A 385 -1.06 19.39 11.99
C TRP A 385 0.46 19.31 11.80
N THR A 386 1.02 18.09 11.78
CA THR A 386 2.45 17.91 11.54
C THR A 386 2.86 18.31 10.13
N SER A 387 2.00 18.02 9.12
CA SER A 387 2.18 18.46 7.74
C SER A 387 2.13 19.98 7.61
N TRP A 388 1.22 20.63 8.32
CA TRP A 388 1.11 22.10 8.29
C TRP A 388 2.35 22.79 8.90
N ARG A 389 3.01 22.15 9.87
CA ARG A 389 4.21 22.68 10.54
C ARG A 389 5.54 22.35 9.85
N MET A 390 5.52 21.50 8.80
CA MET A 390 6.73 21.21 8.07
C MET A 390 7.10 22.35 7.09
N PRO A 391 8.38 22.54 6.77
CA PRO A 391 8.79 23.42 5.66
C PRO A 391 8.33 22.82 4.32
N GLU A 392 8.18 23.66 3.29
CA GLU A 392 7.99 23.18 1.92
C GLU A 392 9.32 22.62 1.38
N THR A 393 9.29 21.38 0.88
CA THR A 393 10.51 20.72 0.41
C THR A 393 10.77 20.95 -1.08
N LEU A 394 9.76 21.35 -1.85
CA LEU A 394 9.89 21.67 -3.27
C LEU A 394 10.86 22.85 -3.51
N ALA A 395 10.81 23.86 -2.66
CA ALA A 395 11.67 25.04 -2.76
C ALA A 395 13.14 24.73 -2.47
N GLU A 396 13.42 23.79 -1.58
CA GLU A 396 14.80 23.40 -1.23
C GLU A 396 15.54 22.71 -2.39
N VAL A 397 14.81 22.05 -3.30
CA VAL A 397 15.38 21.38 -4.49
C VAL A 397 15.73 22.40 -5.58
N THR A 398 14.91 23.43 -5.76
CA THR A 398 15.14 24.48 -6.76
C THR A 398 16.30 25.40 -6.39
N ASP A 399 16.51 25.71 -5.11
CA ASP A 399 17.59 26.58 -4.65
C ASP A 399 18.97 25.87 -4.62
N GLY A 400 19.01 24.55 -4.71
CA GLY A 400 20.24 23.74 -4.71
C GLY A 400 20.85 23.46 -6.09
N TYR A 401 20.21 23.81 -7.18
CA TYR A 401 20.77 23.72 -8.53
C TYR A 401 21.26 25.11 -8.96
N PRO A 402 22.58 25.35 -9.08
CA PRO A 402 23.07 26.58 -9.68
C PRO A 402 22.56 26.62 -11.12
N ASP A 403 22.04 27.77 -11.50
CA ASP A 403 21.53 28.05 -12.84
C ASP A 403 22.68 27.90 -13.86
N LEU A 404 22.70 26.80 -14.58
CA LEU A 404 23.72 26.49 -15.60
C LEU A 404 23.63 27.42 -16.82
N THR A 405 22.76 28.42 -16.79
CA THR A 405 22.61 29.40 -17.87
C THR A 405 23.63 30.53 -17.80
N GLU A 406 24.29 30.78 -16.64
CA GLU A 406 25.30 31.86 -16.55
C GLU A 406 26.72 31.47 -17.00
N GLU A 407 27.06 30.17 -17.09
CA GLU A 407 28.39 29.76 -17.56
C GLU A 407 28.57 29.77 -19.10
N GLY A 408 27.48 29.94 -19.85
CA GLY A 408 27.52 29.99 -21.33
C GLY A 408 27.93 31.35 -21.93
N GLU A 409 27.85 32.44 -21.20
CA GLU A 409 28.15 33.78 -21.75
C GLU A 409 29.59 34.30 -21.52
N VAL A 410 30.39 33.64 -20.66
CA VAL A 410 31.75 34.09 -20.35
C VAL A 410 32.81 33.54 -21.31
N GLN A 411 32.49 32.56 -22.16
CA GLN A 411 33.45 31.99 -23.13
C GLN A 411 33.34 32.52 -24.56
N GLN A 412 32.54 33.56 -24.81
CA GLN A 412 32.46 34.24 -26.13
C GLN A 412 32.88 35.72 -26.10
N ARG A 413 33.75 36.13 -25.18
CA ARG A 413 34.41 37.44 -25.27
C ARG A 413 35.92 37.32 -25.25
#